data_2be3f22e2a5326bf00dff906591696c1
#
_entry.id   2be3f22e2a5326bf00dff906591696c1
#
_cell.length_a   1.000
_cell.length_b   1.000
_cell.length_c   1.000
_cell.angle_alpha   90.00
_cell.angle_beta   90.00
_cell.angle_gamma   90.00
#
_symmetry.space_group_name_H-M   'P 1'
#
loop_
_entity.id
_entity.type
_entity.pdbx_description
1 polymer ?
#
loop_
_entity_poly.entity_id
_entity_poly.type
_entity_poly.pdbx_seq_one_letter_code
_entity_poly.pdbx_strand_id
1 'polypeptide(L)'
;MNYITAVITVRSGSQRVKNKNLKIFCDKNLLEYKIEVLKKVKKIDEIIVNTDSDEAIQISKNYNIGYKKREPYFASSECPNSEFWKNIAENTKSKFILFTHCTNPLIKKSTYEKFIEVFEKNKNNHDSFNSVTDVKEFLFLNKKPLNFDPSKSPNSQDLPNVIKLNFAINILTPSLMAKKKSLIGDNPFFYNLDAEEGYDINTKLDFEFAEYLFKKNRSQTEL
;
A
#
# COMPACT_ATOMS: atom_id res chain seq x y z
N MET A 1 -2.21 23.62 7.11
CA MET A 1 -2.77 22.31 6.72
C MET A 1 -1.73 21.63 5.85
N ASN A 2 -1.35 20.40 6.20
CA ASN A 2 -0.36 19.62 5.42
C ASN A 2 -0.89 19.37 4.00
N TYR A 3 0.01 19.31 3.02
CA TYR A 3 -0.38 19.02 1.64
C TYR A 3 -0.55 17.53 1.41
N ILE A 4 0.46 16.71 1.76
CA ILE A 4 0.39 15.25 1.72
C ILE A 4 0.70 14.70 3.12
N THR A 5 -0.25 13.96 3.70
CA THR A 5 -0.03 13.13 4.88
C THR A 5 0.02 11.66 4.46
N ALA A 6 1.12 10.97 4.74
CA ALA A 6 1.24 9.54 4.56
C ALA A 6 0.59 8.81 5.74
N VAL A 7 -0.35 7.93 5.45
CA VAL A 7 -1.02 7.09 6.45
C VAL A 7 -0.60 5.64 6.27
N ILE A 8 0.14 5.13 7.25
CA ILE A 8 0.54 3.73 7.34
C ILE A 8 -0.46 3.01 8.24
N THR A 9 -0.98 1.87 7.81
CA THR A 9 -1.93 1.11 8.61
C THR A 9 -1.31 -0.16 9.18
N VAL A 10 -1.38 -0.30 10.49
CA VAL A 10 -0.94 -1.48 11.24
C VAL A 10 -2.07 -1.93 12.15
N ARG A 11 -2.41 -3.21 12.14
CA ARG A 11 -3.31 -3.78 13.15
C ARG A 11 -2.63 -4.93 13.87
N SER A 12 -2.92 -5.08 15.15
CA SER A 12 -2.66 -6.29 15.90
C SER A 12 -3.53 -7.44 15.34
N GLY A 13 -3.15 -8.68 15.53
CA GLY A 13 -3.99 -9.81 15.15
C GLY A 13 -4.00 -10.17 13.66
N SER A 14 -2.91 -9.95 12.94
CA SER A 14 -2.72 -10.53 11.60
C SER A 14 -2.83 -12.06 11.65
N GLN A 15 -3.86 -12.64 11.01
CA GLN A 15 -4.18 -14.07 11.14
C GLN A 15 -3.26 -14.99 10.31
N ARG A 16 -2.98 -14.62 9.04
CA ARG A 16 -2.19 -15.44 8.10
C ARG A 16 -0.70 -15.47 8.43
N VAL A 17 -0.16 -14.35 8.92
CA VAL A 17 1.19 -14.23 9.48
C VAL A 17 1.06 -13.47 10.78
N LYS A 18 1.28 -14.15 11.92
CA LYS A 18 1.10 -13.55 13.25
C LYS A 18 1.97 -12.29 13.40
N ASN A 19 1.36 -11.18 13.80
CA ASN A 19 1.99 -9.87 14.00
C ASN A 19 2.81 -9.40 12.78
N LYS A 20 2.37 -9.70 11.57
CA LYS A 20 3.09 -9.51 10.31
C LYS A 20 3.88 -8.20 10.20
N ASN A 21 3.24 -7.08 10.51
CA ASN A 21 3.84 -5.75 10.34
C ASN A 21 4.92 -5.42 11.38
N LEU A 22 4.90 -6.11 12.53
CA LEU A 22 5.83 -5.95 13.65
C LEU A 22 6.81 -7.12 13.81
N LYS A 23 6.63 -8.17 12.98
CA LYS A 23 7.57 -9.29 12.92
C LYS A 23 8.89 -8.84 12.33
N ILE A 24 10.00 -9.32 12.90
CA ILE A 24 11.35 -9.07 12.37
C ILE A 24 11.45 -9.57 10.93
N PHE A 25 11.86 -8.66 10.08
CA PHE A 25 12.12 -8.82 8.65
C PHE A 25 13.55 -8.33 8.42
N CYS A 26 14.49 -9.22 8.26
CA CYS A 26 15.94 -8.94 8.34
C CYS A 26 16.35 -8.41 9.73
N ASP A 27 16.69 -7.13 9.83
CA ASP A 27 17.20 -6.47 11.05
C ASP A 27 16.17 -5.57 11.75
N LYS A 28 15.02 -5.29 11.12
CA LYS A 28 13.92 -4.46 11.64
C LYS A 28 12.58 -5.10 11.33
N ASN A 29 11.48 -4.50 11.75
CA ASN A 29 10.16 -4.92 11.31
C ASN A 29 9.67 -4.12 10.07
N LEU A 30 8.59 -4.60 9.43
CA LEU A 30 8.06 -3.98 8.21
C LEU A 30 7.60 -2.52 8.43
N LEU A 31 7.10 -2.19 9.62
CA LEU A 31 6.66 -0.83 9.95
C LEU A 31 7.86 0.12 9.98
N GLU A 32 8.97 -0.28 10.64
CA GLU A 32 10.18 0.55 10.73
C GLU A 32 10.77 0.82 9.34
N TYR A 33 10.88 -0.20 8.49
CA TYR A 33 11.31 0.00 7.09
C TYR A 33 10.42 0.96 6.34
N LYS A 34 9.09 0.82 6.47
CA LYS A 34 8.15 1.71 5.81
C LYS A 34 8.30 3.16 6.28
N ILE A 35 8.45 3.39 7.58
CA ILE A 35 8.68 4.71 8.15
C ILE A 35 9.98 5.32 7.59
N GLU A 36 11.07 4.55 7.59
CA GLU A 36 12.38 5.02 7.12
C GLU A 36 12.38 5.42 5.64
N VAL A 37 11.70 4.66 4.80
CA VAL A 37 11.56 5.01 3.38
C VAL A 37 10.75 6.30 3.22
N LEU A 38 9.59 6.40 3.88
CA LEU A 38 8.71 7.58 3.77
C LEU A 38 9.36 8.86 4.32
N LYS A 39 10.13 8.77 5.42
CA LYS A 39 10.88 9.93 5.97
C LYS A 39 11.91 10.51 4.99
N LYS A 40 12.37 9.73 4.02
CA LYS A 40 13.31 10.19 2.99
C LYS A 40 12.60 10.83 1.78
N VAL A 41 11.27 10.74 1.67
CA VAL A 41 10.47 11.29 0.56
C VAL A 41 10.12 12.75 0.84
N LYS A 42 10.77 13.70 0.16
CA LYS A 42 10.70 15.14 0.46
C LYS A 42 9.32 15.78 0.35
N LYS A 43 8.41 15.18 -0.42
CA LYS A 43 7.05 15.74 -0.68
C LYS A 43 5.99 15.21 0.28
N ILE A 44 6.37 14.45 1.30
CA ILE A 44 5.49 14.02 2.39
C ILE A 44 5.70 14.96 3.57
N ASP A 45 4.67 15.68 3.96
CA ASP A 45 4.74 16.67 5.05
C ASP A 45 4.59 16.01 6.42
N GLU A 46 3.82 14.92 6.49
CA GLU A 46 3.51 14.23 7.73
C GLU A 46 3.38 12.73 7.49
N ILE A 47 3.78 11.95 8.48
CA ILE A 47 3.58 10.49 8.51
C ILE A 47 2.76 10.16 9.76
N ILE A 48 1.66 9.43 9.58
CA ILE A 48 0.80 8.95 10.67
C ILE A 48 0.68 7.44 10.60
N VAL A 49 0.93 6.77 11.73
CA VAL A 49 0.62 5.34 11.89
C VAL A 49 -0.77 5.20 12.50
N ASN A 50 -1.72 4.65 11.75
CA ASN A 50 -3.06 4.33 12.23
C ASN A 50 -3.08 2.89 12.75
N THR A 51 -3.22 2.70 14.07
CA THR A 51 -2.99 1.40 14.72
C THR A 51 -3.77 1.21 16.02
N ASP A 52 -4.08 -0.03 16.35
CA ASP A 52 -4.55 -0.51 17.65
C ASP A 52 -3.42 -1.10 18.53
N SER A 53 -2.20 -1.23 17.99
CA SER A 53 -1.04 -1.82 18.65
C SER A 53 -0.27 -0.78 19.45
N ASP A 54 -0.10 -0.99 20.77
CA ASP A 54 0.72 -0.12 21.62
C ASP A 54 2.22 -0.19 21.22
N GLU A 55 2.69 -1.34 20.70
CA GLU A 55 4.04 -1.48 20.14
C GLU A 55 4.24 -0.58 18.91
N ALA A 56 3.28 -0.57 17.97
CA ALA A 56 3.36 0.32 16.81
C ALA A 56 3.28 1.81 17.20
N ILE A 57 2.54 2.14 18.27
CA ILE A 57 2.52 3.50 18.84
C ILE A 57 3.89 3.85 19.41
N GLN A 58 4.53 2.92 20.13
CA GLN A 58 5.86 3.16 20.69
C GLN A 58 6.92 3.35 19.58
N ILE A 59 6.87 2.53 18.52
CA ILE A 59 7.72 2.70 17.34
C ILE A 59 7.51 4.09 16.73
N SER A 60 6.25 4.53 16.55
CA SER A 60 5.94 5.86 15.99
C SER A 60 6.58 6.99 16.82
N LYS A 61 6.51 6.89 18.15
CA LYS A 61 7.15 7.85 19.07
C LYS A 61 8.67 7.85 18.93
N ASN A 62 9.29 6.68 18.85
CA ASN A 62 10.75 6.53 18.69
C ASN A 62 11.24 7.15 17.37
N TYR A 63 10.45 7.07 16.32
CA TYR A 63 10.76 7.69 15.02
C TYR A 63 10.33 9.16 14.91
N ASN A 64 9.75 9.76 15.96
CA ASN A 64 9.21 11.12 15.99
C ASN A 64 8.22 11.39 14.84
N ILE A 65 7.25 10.48 14.65
CA ILE A 65 6.15 10.62 13.71
C ILE A 65 4.80 10.56 14.41
N GLY A 66 3.75 10.99 13.72
CA GLY A 66 2.38 10.94 14.22
C GLY A 66 1.84 9.52 14.36
N TYR A 67 0.89 9.36 15.27
CA TYR A 67 0.08 8.14 15.35
C TYR A 67 -1.37 8.47 15.66
N LYS A 68 -2.26 7.59 15.21
CA LYS A 68 -3.68 7.61 15.57
C LYS A 68 -4.05 6.27 16.18
N LYS A 69 -4.44 6.27 17.46
CA LYS A 69 -4.95 5.06 18.11
C LYS A 69 -6.29 4.71 17.47
N ARG A 70 -6.37 3.49 16.91
CA ARG A 70 -7.55 2.96 16.23
C ARG A 70 -8.48 2.36 17.26
N GLU A 71 -9.76 2.66 17.14
CA GLU A 71 -10.80 2.02 17.95
C GLU A 71 -10.90 0.53 17.62
N PRO A 72 -11.24 -0.34 18.62
CA PRO A 72 -11.26 -1.79 18.44
C PRO A 72 -12.09 -2.27 17.25
N TYR A 73 -13.26 -1.66 17.01
CA TYR A 73 -14.11 -2.00 15.86
C TYR A 73 -13.37 -1.88 14.53
N PHE A 74 -12.66 -0.77 14.29
CA PHE A 74 -11.92 -0.55 13.04
C PHE A 74 -10.66 -1.41 12.91
N ALA A 75 -10.25 -2.12 13.96
CA ALA A 75 -9.18 -3.10 13.96
C ALA A 75 -9.69 -4.54 13.83
N SER A 76 -10.98 -4.75 14.00
CA SER A 76 -11.60 -6.08 13.96
C SER A 76 -11.68 -6.65 12.54
N SER A 77 -11.95 -7.95 12.42
CA SER A 77 -12.25 -8.62 11.14
C SER A 77 -13.69 -8.37 10.67
N GLU A 78 -14.54 -7.83 11.52
CA GLU A 78 -15.95 -7.52 11.23
C GLU A 78 -16.09 -6.18 10.48
N CYS A 79 -15.14 -5.26 10.71
CA CYS A 79 -15.13 -3.97 10.05
C CYS A 79 -14.75 -4.13 8.55
N PRO A 80 -15.66 -3.79 7.63
CA PRO A 80 -15.32 -3.82 6.21
C PRO A 80 -14.30 -2.70 5.88
N ASN A 81 -13.47 -2.94 4.86
CA ASN A 81 -12.50 -1.94 4.41
C ASN A 81 -13.14 -0.58 4.10
N SER A 82 -14.36 -0.57 3.58
CA SER A 82 -15.10 0.66 3.25
C SER A 82 -15.32 1.56 4.47
N GLU A 83 -15.67 1.00 5.62
CA GLU A 83 -15.83 1.77 6.86
C GLU A 83 -14.49 2.17 7.46
N PHE A 84 -13.52 1.29 7.36
CA PHE A 84 -12.16 1.56 7.81
C PHE A 84 -11.52 2.73 7.01
N TRP A 85 -11.63 2.74 5.69
CA TRP A 85 -11.12 3.85 4.88
C TRP A 85 -11.85 5.16 5.16
N LYS A 86 -13.17 5.12 5.35
CA LYS A 86 -13.94 6.29 5.79
C LYS A 86 -13.41 6.85 7.11
N ASN A 87 -13.18 5.97 8.11
CA ASN A 87 -12.65 6.38 9.40
C ASN A 87 -11.27 7.03 9.29
N ILE A 88 -10.37 6.47 8.47
CA ILE A 88 -9.05 7.10 8.20
C ILE A 88 -9.23 8.49 7.61
N ALA A 89 -10.07 8.63 6.61
CA ALA A 89 -10.30 9.90 5.93
C ALA A 89 -10.83 10.99 6.87
N GLU A 90 -11.80 10.66 7.71
CA GLU A 90 -12.40 11.58 8.68
C GLU A 90 -11.42 12.00 9.80
N ASN A 91 -10.40 11.18 10.05
CA ASN A 91 -9.38 11.43 11.06
C ASN A 91 -8.05 11.99 10.51
N THR A 92 -7.97 12.30 9.21
CA THR A 92 -6.75 12.83 8.58
C THR A 92 -6.98 14.27 8.10
N LYS A 93 -6.22 15.22 8.66
CA LYS A 93 -6.32 16.66 8.33
C LYS A 93 -5.21 17.05 7.35
N SER A 94 -5.37 16.73 6.08
CA SER A 94 -4.45 17.11 5.02
C SER A 94 -5.23 17.38 3.72
N LYS A 95 -4.56 17.99 2.73
CA LYS A 95 -5.15 18.18 1.41
C LYS A 95 -5.28 16.84 0.66
N PHE A 96 -4.25 16.00 0.78
CA PHE A 96 -4.21 14.66 0.19
C PHE A 96 -3.73 13.63 1.22
N ILE A 97 -4.28 12.44 1.16
CA ILE A 97 -3.81 11.26 1.88
C ILE A 97 -2.96 10.43 0.91
N LEU A 98 -1.74 10.09 1.30
CA LEU A 98 -0.99 9.00 0.72
C LEU A 98 -1.17 7.76 1.61
N PHE A 99 -2.08 6.88 1.20
CA PHE A 99 -2.34 5.63 1.91
C PHE A 99 -1.36 4.55 1.45
N THR A 100 -0.72 3.86 2.38
CA THR A 100 0.26 2.80 2.09
C THR A 100 0.25 1.71 3.14
N HIS A 101 0.56 0.48 2.72
CA HIS A 101 0.72 -0.67 3.61
C HIS A 101 2.19 -0.97 3.94
N CYS A 102 2.45 -1.56 5.11
CA CYS A 102 3.78 -2.08 5.44
C CYS A 102 4.15 -3.31 4.60
N THR A 103 3.15 -4.01 4.08
CA THR A 103 3.29 -5.32 3.42
C THR A 103 3.89 -5.28 2.03
N ASN A 104 4.22 -4.08 1.53
CA ASN A 104 5.02 -3.87 0.32
C ASN A 104 6.41 -3.32 0.73
N PRO A 105 7.33 -4.13 1.25
CA PRO A 105 8.60 -3.65 1.79
C PRO A 105 9.64 -3.29 0.72
N LEU A 106 9.44 -3.73 -0.51
CA LEU A 106 10.42 -3.60 -1.59
C LEU A 106 10.33 -2.28 -2.35
N ILE A 107 9.32 -1.44 -2.05
CA ILE A 107 9.16 -0.13 -2.69
C ILE A 107 10.28 0.81 -2.29
N LYS A 108 10.92 1.39 -3.30
CA LYS A 108 12.01 2.34 -3.14
C LYS A 108 11.51 3.78 -2.91
N LYS A 109 12.34 4.58 -2.26
CA LYS A 109 12.12 6.03 -2.14
C LYS A 109 11.84 6.69 -3.50
N SER A 110 12.66 6.36 -4.51
CA SER A 110 12.53 6.92 -5.87
C SER A 110 11.18 6.63 -6.50
N THR A 111 10.57 5.49 -6.18
CA THR A 111 9.25 5.11 -6.69
C THR A 111 8.15 5.95 -6.05
N TYR A 112 8.22 6.22 -4.74
CA TYR A 112 7.31 7.18 -4.09
C TYR A 112 7.46 8.57 -4.72
N GLU A 113 8.68 9.05 -4.95
CA GLU A 113 8.93 10.36 -5.54
C GLU A 113 8.37 10.46 -6.97
N LYS A 114 8.62 9.46 -7.82
CA LYS A 114 8.05 9.38 -9.18
C LYS A 114 6.52 9.31 -9.16
N PHE A 115 5.95 8.51 -8.27
CA PHE A 115 4.49 8.43 -8.13
C PHE A 115 3.88 9.79 -7.76
N ILE A 116 4.46 10.50 -6.80
CA ILE A 116 4.01 11.84 -6.40
C ILE A 116 4.21 12.85 -7.55
N GLU A 117 5.26 12.75 -8.36
CA GLU A 117 5.44 13.58 -9.55
C GLU A 117 4.34 13.35 -10.60
N VAL A 118 3.99 12.08 -10.84
CA VAL A 118 2.89 11.72 -11.74
C VAL A 118 1.56 12.24 -11.20
N PHE A 119 1.31 12.06 -9.89
CA PHE A 119 0.16 12.65 -9.23
C PHE A 119 0.08 14.16 -9.42
N GLU A 120 1.15 14.90 -9.14
CA GLU A 120 1.17 16.37 -9.27
C GLU A 120 0.86 16.85 -10.70
N LYS A 121 1.36 16.15 -11.71
CA LYS A 121 1.12 16.47 -13.12
C LYS A 121 -0.32 16.18 -13.57
N ASN A 122 -0.99 15.20 -12.98
CA ASN A 122 -2.26 14.68 -13.47
C ASN A 122 -3.46 14.89 -12.52
N LYS A 123 -3.26 15.47 -11.33
CA LYS A 123 -4.29 15.63 -10.29
C LYS A 123 -5.50 16.50 -10.69
N ASN A 124 -5.40 17.28 -11.76
CA ASN A 124 -6.52 18.04 -12.29
C ASN A 124 -7.41 17.21 -13.23
N ASN A 125 -6.88 16.11 -13.76
CA ASN A 125 -7.57 15.22 -14.71
C ASN A 125 -8.06 13.92 -14.06
N HIS A 126 -7.52 13.56 -12.89
CA HIS A 126 -7.87 12.33 -12.16
C HIS A 126 -8.14 12.65 -10.70
N ASP A 127 -9.03 11.88 -10.08
CA ASP A 127 -9.50 12.11 -8.71
C ASP A 127 -8.85 11.19 -7.67
N SER A 128 -8.25 10.09 -8.12
CA SER A 128 -7.48 9.16 -7.29
C SER A 128 -6.34 8.55 -8.09
N PHE A 129 -5.26 8.21 -7.39
CA PHE A 129 -4.04 7.64 -7.96
C PHE A 129 -3.71 6.36 -7.21
N ASN A 130 -3.64 5.25 -7.92
CA ASN A 130 -3.53 3.94 -7.32
C ASN A 130 -2.40 3.14 -7.98
N SER A 131 -1.51 2.60 -7.18
CA SER A 131 -0.51 1.68 -7.69
C SER A 131 -1.12 0.32 -7.99
N VAL A 132 -0.73 -0.24 -9.12
CA VAL A 132 -1.20 -1.52 -9.64
C VAL A 132 -0.02 -2.37 -10.11
N THR A 133 -0.30 -3.63 -10.39
CA THR A 133 0.66 -4.55 -11.00
C THR A 133 -0.04 -5.32 -12.10
N ASP A 134 0.60 -5.50 -13.24
CA ASP A 134 0.08 -6.29 -14.35
C ASP A 134 -0.09 -7.76 -13.96
N VAL A 135 -1.18 -8.35 -14.45
CA VAL A 135 -1.47 -9.77 -14.32
C VAL A 135 -1.47 -10.39 -15.71
N LYS A 136 -0.45 -11.20 -15.98
CA LYS A 136 -0.31 -11.95 -17.25
C LYS A 136 -0.58 -13.44 -17.05
N GLU A 137 -1.75 -13.72 -16.48
CA GLU A 137 -2.21 -15.07 -16.14
C GLU A 137 -3.58 -15.33 -16.76
N PHE A 138 -3.89 -16.60 -17.06
CA PHE A 138 -5.22 -17.02 -17.49
C PHE A 138 -6.17 -17.03 -16.31
N LEU A 139 -7.11 -16.10 -16.29
CA LEU A 139 -8.00 -15.89 -15.16
C LEU A 139 -9.39 -16.45 -15.40
N PHE A 140 -9.99 -17.00 -14.35
CA PHE A 140 -11.36 -17.47 -14.33
C PHE A 140 -12.17 -16.78 -13.24
N LEU A 141 -13.39 -16.39 -13.56
CA LEU A 141 -14.40 -15.94 -12.61
C LEU A 141 -15.60 -16.90 -12.67
N ASN A 142 -15.92 -17.54 -11.53
CA ASN A 142 -17.03 -18.49 -11.44
C ASN A 142 -17.01 -19.57 -12.55
N LYS A 143 -15.84 -20.16 -12.76
CA LYS A 143 -15.56 -21.19 -13.80
C LYS A 143 -15.67 -20.70 -15.24
N LYS A 144 -15.82 -19.39 -15.48
CA LYS A 144 -15.82 -18.77 -16.81
C LYS A 144 -14.50 -18.04 -17.03
N PRO A 145 -13.88 -18.13 -18.21
CA PRO A 145 -12.71 -17.34 -18.54
C PRO A 145 -13.00 -15.86 -18.37
N LEU A 146 -12.06 -15.11 -17.76
CA LEU A 146 -12.19 -13.68 -17.51
C LEU A 146 -11.52 -12.84 -18.60
N ASN A 147 -10.34 -13.23 -19.03
CA ASN A 147 -9.46 -12.43 -19.87
C ASN A 147 -8.96 -13.14 -21.13
N PHE A 148 -9.57 -14.25 -21.53
CA PHE A 148 -9.21 -14.96 -22.75
C PHE A 148 -10.39 -15.76 -23.31
N ASP A 149 -10.30 -16.12 -24.59
CA ASP A 149 -11.21 -17.08 -25.26
C ASP A 149 -10.54 -18.45 -25.32
N PRO A 150 -11.09 -19.50 -24.67
CA PRO A 150 -10.48 -20.83 -24.67
C PRO A 150 -10.35 -21.47 -26.07
N SER A 151 -11.21 -21.05 -27.02
CA SER A 151 -11.16 -21.57 -28.42
C SER A 151 -10.01 -20.93 -29.22
N LYS A 152 -9.44 -19.82 -28.73
CA LYS A 152 -8.37 -19.04 -29.37
C LYS A 152 -7.36 -18.56 -28.33
N SER A 153 -6.95 -19.47 -27.43
CA SER A 153 -6.05 -19.13 -26.34
C SER A 153 -4.75 -18.49 -26.84
N PRO A 154 -4.47 -17.24 -26.45
CA PRO A 154 -3.22 -16.57 -26.83
C PRO A 154 -2.04 -17.11 -26.01
N ASN A 155 -0.81 -16.71 -26.37
CA ASN A 155 0.30 -16.87 -25.44
C ASN A 155 0.12 -15.96 -24.21
N SER A 156 0.71 -16.30 -23.07
CA SER A 156 0.53 -15.54 -21.83
C SER A 156 0.95 -14.06 -21.95
N GLN A 157 2.00 -13.75 -22.74
CA GLN A 157 2.44 -12.38 -23.01
C GLN A 157 1.41 -11.55 -23.80
N ASP A 158 0.57 -12.22 -24.60
CA ASP A 158 -0.42 -11.59 -25.50
C ASP A 158 -1.79 -11.45 -24.83
N LEU A 159 -1.92 -11.88 -23.56
CA LEU A 159 -3.14 -11.70 -22.78
C LEU A 159 -3.50 -10.22 -22.63
N PRO A 160 -4.80 -9.86 -22.58
CA PRO A 160 -5.24 -8.49 -22.28
C PRO A 160 -4.61 -7.95 -20.99
N ASN A 161 -4.48 -6.62 -20.91
CA ASN A 161 -3.94 -5.98 -19.73
C ASN A 161 -4.94 -6.02 -18.58
N VAL A 162 -4.83 -7.05 -17.75
CA VAL A 162 -5.50 -7.10 -16.45
C VAL A 162 -4.54 -6.56 -15.40
N ILE A 163 -5.02 -5.70 -14.52
CA ILE A 163 -4.26 -5.12 -13.43
C ILE A 163 -4.84 -5.56 -12.09
N LYS A 164 -3.98 -5.73 -11.08
CA LYS A 164 -4.39 -5.91 -9.69
C LYS A 164 -3.97 -4.71 -8.84
N LEU A 165 -4.82 -4.27 -7.95
CA LEU A 165 -4.46 -3.31 -6.91
C LEU A 165 -3.49 -3.98 -5.93
N ASN A 166 -2.34 -3.35 -5.71
CA ASN A 166 -1.33 -3.84 -4.76
C ASN A 166 -1.31 -3.05 -3.44
N PHE A 167 -2.11 -1.97 -3.34
CA PHE A 167 -2.24 -1.09 -2.17
C PHE A 167 -0.92 -0.49 -1.66
N ALA A 168 0.10 -0.51 -2.49
CA ALA A 168 1.42 -0.06 -2.12
C ALA A 168 1.49 1.47 -2.00
N ILE A 169 0.89 2.20 -2.95
CA ILE A 169 0.77 3.67 -2.93
C ILE A 169 -0.59 4.06 -3.46
N ASN A 170 -1.35 4.85 -2.68
CA ASN A 170 -2.62 5.40 -3.12
C ASN A 170 -2.70 6.87 -2.69
N ILE A 171 -3.05 7.79 -3.60
CA ILE A 171 -3.22 9.21 -3.28
C ILE A 171 -4.61 9.68 -3.72
N LEU A 172 -5.34 10.30 -2.78
CA LEU A 172 -6.63 10.94 -3.04
C LEU A 172 -6.93 11.96 -1.94
N THR A 173 -8.00 12.75 -2.12
CA THR A 173 -8.43 13.66 -1.05
C THR A 173 -9.17 12.92 0.06
N PRO A 174 -9.06 13.38 1.34
CA PRO A 174 -9.86 12.83 2.44
C PRO A 174 -11.37 12.85 2.15
N SER A 175 -11.87 13.93 1.57
CA SER A 175 -13.29 14.08 1.26
C SER A 175 -13.80 13.03 0.26
N LEU A 176 -13.02 12.74 -0.79
CA LEU A 176 -13.35 11.71 -1.76
C LEU A 176 -13.31 10.32 -1.11
N MET A 177 -12.24 10.02 -0.36
CA MET A 177 -12.07 8.76 0.35
C MET A 177 -13.23 8.49 1.32
N ALA A 178 -13.67 9.49 2.09
CA ALA A 178 -14.80 9.38 3.00
C ALA A 178 -16.14 9.20 2.25
N LYS A 179 -16.36 9.97 1.19
CA LYS A 179 -17.58 9.90 0.37
C LYS A 179 -17.72 8.55 -0.34
N LYS A 180 -16.64 8.09 -0.96
CA LYS A 180 -16.62 6.82 -1.70
C LYS A 180 -16.46 5.60 -0.80
N LYS A 181 -15.98 5.78 0.42
CA LYS A 181 -15.57 4.69 1.32
C LYS A 181 -14.60 3.74 0.59
N SER A 182 -13.69 4.30 -0.19
CA SER A 182 -12.81 3.60 -1.11
C SER A 182 -11.51 4.38 -1.32
N LEU A 183 -10.46 3.69 -1.69
CA LEU A 183 -9.21 4.29 -2.18
C LEU A 183 -9.27 4.66 -3.68
N ILE A 184 -10.35 4.27 -4.37
CA ILE A 184 -10.55 4.47 -5.79
C ILE A 184 -11.71 5.44 -5.98
N GLY A 185 -11.48 6.50 -6.76
CA GLY A 185 -12.48 7.49 -7.16
C GLY A 185 -13.30 7.08 -8.38
N ASP A 186 -13.91 8.05 -9.05
CA ASP A 186 -14.70 7.84 -10.26
C ASP A 186 -13.82 7.86 -11.52
N ASN A 187 -12.69 8.59 -11.47
CA ASN A 187 -11.73 8.70 -12.57
C ASN A 187 -10.30 8.41 -12.08
N PRO A 188 -9.98 7.14 -11.72
CA PRO A 188 -8.69 6.77 -11.17
C PRO A 188 -7.57 6.82 -12.21
N PHE A 189 -6.38 7.21 -11.77
CA PHE A 189 -5.13 6.98 -12.50
C PHE A 189 -4.45 5.72 -11.93
N PHE A 190 -4.19 4.74 -12.78
CA PHE A 190 -3.47 3.53 -12.40
C PHE A 190 -2.00 3.64 -12.79
N TYR A 191 -1.12 3.60 -11.78
CA TYR A 191 0.32 3.62 -11.94
C TYR A 191 0.88 2.21 -11.80
N ASN A 192 1.44 1.68 -12.89
CA ASN A 192 1.99 0.33 -12.87
C ASN A 192 3.35 0.31 -12.15
N LEU A 193 3.45 -0.50 -11.10
CA LEU A 193 4.71 -0.84 -10.45
C LEU A 193 5.28 -2.10 -11.08
N ASP A 194 6.60 -2.23 -11.05
CA ASP A 194 7.17 -3.52 -11.37
C ASP A 194 6.75 -4.59 -10.34
N ALA A 195 6.84 -5.85 -10.75
CA ALA A 195 6.31 -6.96 -9.96
C ALA A 195 6.99 -7.10 -8.60
N GLU A 196 8.26 -6.72 -8.49
CA GLU A 196 9.02 -6.78 -7.25
C GLU A 196 8.57 -5.68 -6.26
N GLU A 197 8.54 -4.42 -6.70
CA GLU A 197 8.11 -3.31 -5.84
C GLU A 197 6.62 -3.39 -5.47
N GLY A 198 5.78 -3.93 -6.36
CA GLY A 198 4.37 -4.18 -6.12
C GLY A 198 4.08 -5.46 -5.32
N TYR A 199 5.10 -6.21 -4.89
CA TYR A 199 4.91 -7.46 -4.17
C TYR A 199 4.32 -7.21 -2.77
N ASP A 200 3.17 -7.84 -2.49
CA ASP A 200 2.43 -7.71 -1.24
C ASP A 200 2.51 -9.00 -0.42
N ILE A 201 2.97 -8.90 0.82
CA ILE A 201 3.11 -10.02 1.75
C ILE A 201 1.73 -10.42 2.30
N ASN A 202 1.22 -11.58 1.92
CA ASN A 202 -0.04 -12.13 2.40
C ASN A 202 0.13 -13.40 3.22
N THR A 203 1.05 -14.28 2.84
CA THR A 203 1.33 -15.58 3.44
C THR A 203 2.73 -15.63 4.08
N LYS A 204 3.04 -16.73 4.75
CA LYS A 204 4.39 -16.98 5.28
C LYS A 204 5.41 -17.10 4.14
N LEU A 205 5.05 -17.76 3.04
CA LEU A 205 5.91 -17.89 1.86
C LEU A 205 6.22 -16.52 1.26
N ASP A 206 5.21 -15.63 1.15
CA ASP A 206 5.44 -14.27 0.66
C ASP A 206 6.42 -13.51 1.56
N PHE A 207 6.33 -13.70 2.89
CA PHE A 207 7.22 -13.06 3.84
C PHE A 207 8.68 -13.51 3.64
N GLU A 208 8.90 -14.82 3.53
CA GLU A 208 10.23 -15.39 3.31
C GLU A 208 10.82 -14.97 1.95
N PHE A 209 9.99 -14.96 0.91
CA PHE A 209 10.41 -14.54 -0.42
C PHE A 209 10.73 -13.03 -0.49
N ALA A 210 9.89 -12.19 0.10
CA ALA A 210 10.16 -10.76 0.19
C ALA A 210 11.45 -10.47 0.99
N GLU A 211 11.68 -11.21 2.09
CA GLU A 211 12.91 -11.09 2.88
C GLU A 211 14.16 -11.48 2.08
N TYR A 212 14.07 -12.54 1.29
CA TYR A 212 15.15 -12.94 0.38
C TYR A 212 15.46 -11.85 -0.65
N LEU A 213 14.43 -11.32 -1.33
CA LEU A 213 14.60 -10.24 -2.31
C LEU A 213 15.19 -8.97 -1.68
N PHE A 214 14.73 -8.62 -0.49
CA PHE A 214 15.22 -7.45 0.23
C PHE A 214 16.71 -7.57 0.57
N LYS A 215 17.16 -8.72 1.07
CA LYS A 215 18.58 -9.02 1.35
C LYS A 215 19.42 -8.95 0.08
N LYS A 216 18.95 -9.57 -1.01
CA LYS A 216 19.61 -9.56 -2.32
C LYS A 216 19.83 -8.12 -2.84
N ASN A 217 18.80 -7.26 -2.73
CA ASN A 217 18.88 -5.89 -3.20
C ASN A 217 19.82 -5.03 -2.36
N ARG A 218 19.88 -5.23 -1.04
CA ARG A 218 20.84 -4.53 -0.18
C ARG A 218 22.27 -4.87 -0.53
N SER A 219 22.60 -6.14 -0.73
CA SER A 219 23.94 -6.57 -1.10
C SER A 219 24.39 -6.04 -2.47
N GLN A 220 23.47 -5.73 -3.38
CA GLN A 220 23.79 -5.12 -4.68
C GLN A 220 23.99 -3.59 -4.60
N THR A 221 23.51 -2.94 -3.56
CA THR A 221 23.63 -1.49 -3.37
C THR A 221 24.89 -1.13 -2.56
N GLU A 222 25.50 -2.10 -1.89
CA GLU A 222 26.76 -1.96 -1.13
C GLU A 222 28.01 -2.29 -1.97
N LEU A 223 27.86 -2.66 -3.26
CA LEU A 223 28.90 -2.84 -4.26
C LEU A 223 28.92 -1.65 -5.24
#